data_e9f784cfae4f715918e0d805cb2761f3
#
_entry.id   e9f784cfae4f715918e0d805cb2761f3
#
_cell.length_a   1.000
_cell.length_b   1.000
_cell.length_c   1.000
_cell.angle_alpha   90.00
_cell.angle_beta   90.00
_cell.angle_gamma   90.00
#
_symmetry.space_group_name_H-M   'P 1'
#
loop_
_entity.id
_entity.type
_entity.pdbx_description
1 polymer ?
#
loop_
_entity_poly.entity_id
_entity_poly.type
_entity_poly.pdbx_seq_one_letter_code
_entity_poly.pdbx_strand_id
1 'polypeptide(L)'
;ASTEMGMLELATYLNYDFDIYCLIQATSPLLTREDINRVLSKIEEEQFDSALTVVENKRFTWTKEGRSVNYDYLHRPRRQDYEGMLVENGAFYAVRKETYLQEKNRLGGKIGIVKMCEDSLYEIDEPSDWDIIEILLKNRELKHKKNRSEIKYLVLDVDGVFTEGKVAVTKEGEFSKTFSLRDGMGIELLRLEKVEVIVMTSENSPIVAKRMEKLKLDYVFLGVKDLSLIHISEPTR
;
A
#
# COMPACT_ATOMS: atom_id res chain seq x y z
N ALA A 1 11.26 3.05 -28.67
CA ALA A 1 12.15 3.68 -27.68
C ALA A 1 12.28 2.73 -26.48
N SER A 2 13.46 2.58 -25.89
CA SER A 2 13.61 1.78 -24.68
C SER A 2 13.08 2.55 -23.46
N THR A 3 12.78 1.84 -22.37
CA THR A 3 12.38 2.46 -21.11
C THR A 3 13.42 3.48 -20.62
N GLU A 4 14.70 3.16 -20.75
CA GLU A 4 15.82 4.04 -20.36
C GLU A 4 15.82 5.35 -21.17
N MET A 5 15.45 5.32 -22.46
CA MET A 5 15.32 6.55 -23.26
C MET A 5 14.20 7.44 -22.73
N GLY A 6 13.04 6.87 -22.42
CA GLY A 6 11.94 7.61 -21.80
C GLY A 6 12.29 8.20 -20.43
N MET A 7 13.00 7.42 -19.62
CA MET A 7 13.53 7.90 -18.34
C MET A 7 14.49 9.07 -18.52
N LEU A 8 15.41 8.98 -19.48
CA LEU A 8 16.39 10.05 -19.74
C LEU A 8 15.71 11.34 -20.25
N GLU A 9 14.72 11.21 -21.13
CA GLU A 9 13.93 12.33 -21.62
C GLU A 9 13.20 13.07 -20.48
N LEU A 10 12.50 12.32 -19.63
CA LEU A 10 11.83 12.89 -18.46
C LEU A 10 12.81 13.52 -17.47
N ALA A 11 13.93 12.86 -17.16
CA ALA A 11 14.94 13.40 -16.27
C ALA A 11 15.52 14.71 -16.80
N THR A 12 15.74 14.79 -18.11
CA THR A 12 16.23 16.00 -18.80
C THR A 12 15.17 17.12 -18.74
N TYR A 13 13.91 16.80 -18.99
CA TYR A 13 12.79 17.73 -18.89
C TYR A 13 12.66 18.34 -17.48
N LEU A 14 12.87 17.52 -16.44
CA LEU A 14 12.86 17.93 -15.04
C LEU A 14 14.17 18.61 -14.59
N ASN A 15 15.11 18.86 -15.49
CA ASN A 15 16.46 19.38 -15.16
C ASN A 15 17.15 18.57 -14.05
N TYR A 16 16.86 17.27 -13.97
CA TYR A 16 17.35 16.39 -12.90
C TYR A 16 17.04 16.88 -11.48
N ASP A 17 15.91 17.58 -11.31
CA ASP A 17 15.44 18.07 -10.01
C ASP A 17 14.64 16.99 -9.26
N PHE A 18 15.37 16.00 -8.74
CA PHE A 18 14.86 14.89 -7.91
C PHE A 18 16.03 14.27 -7.13
N ASP A 19 15.72 13.63 -6.01
CA ASP A 19 16.71 12.89 -5.20
C ASP A 19 16.74 11.40 -5.58
N ILE A 20 15.56 10.82 -5.80
CA ILE A 20 15.38 9.42 -6.20
C ILE A 20 14.51 9.37 -7.45
N TYR A 21 14.95 8.60 -8.44
CA TYR A 21 14.17 8.34 -9.64
C TYR A 21 13.49 6.97 -9.55
N CYS A 22 12.17 6.96 -9.59
CA CYS A 22 11.35 5.76 -9.49
C CYS A 22 10.73 5.40 -10.84
N LEU A 23 10.78 4.13 -11.20
CA LEU A 23 10.10 3.56 -12.36
C LEU A 23 9.09 2.50 -11.90
N ILE A 24 7.82 2.71 -12.24
CA ILE A 24 6.75 1.72 -12.09
C ILE A 24 6.33 1.28 -13.49
N GLN A 25 6.30 -0.02 -13.74
CA GLN A 25 5.79 -0.53 -15.01
C GLN A 25 4.26 -0.79 -14.90
N ALA A 26 3.50 -0.23 -15.85
CA ALA A 26 2.06 -0.36 -15.89
C ALA A 26 1.58 -1.81 -16.13
N THR A 27 2.47 -2.66 -16.67
CA THR A 27 2.24 -4.08 -16.89
C THR A 27 2.29 -4.94 -15.63
N SER A 28 2.68 -4.37 -14.49
CA SER A 28 2.83 -5.08 -13.20
C SER A 28 1.80 -4.61 -12.15
N PRO A 29 0.49 -4.85 -12.34
CA PRO A 29 -0.57 -4.32 -11.47
C PRO A 29 -0.64 -5.00 -10.09
N LEU A 30 0.18 -6.01 -9.84
CA LEU A 30 0.27 -6.69 -8.55
C LEU A 30 1.27 -6.01 -7.58
N LEU A 31 1.91 -4.93 -7.98
CA LEU A 31 2.72 -4.07 -7.12
C LEU A 31 1.87 -3.45 -6.00
N THR A 32 2.35 -3.50 -4.77
CA THR A 32 1.66 -2.94 -3.62
C THR A 32 2.38 -1.71 -3.06
N ARG A 33 1.66 -0.92 -2.26
CA ARG A 33 2.24 0.20 -1.52
C ARG A 33 3.39 -0.24 -0.60
N GLU A 34 3.23 -1.41 0.03
CA GLU A 34 4.21 -1.99 0.93
C GLU A 34 5.50 -2.35 0.19
N ASP A 35 5.40 -2.84 -1.05
CA ASP A 35 6.55 -3.15 -1.88
C ASP A 35 7.32 -1.87 -2.25
N ILE A 36 6.60 -0.80 -2.64
CA ILE A 36 7.19 0.50 -2.93
C ILE A 36 7.94 1.04 -1.71
N ASN A 37 7.30 1.05 -0.54
CA ASN A 37 7.92 1.54 0.69
C ASN A 37 9.19 0.75 1.03
N ARG A 38 9.18 -0.58 0.90
CA ARG A 38 10.37 -1.41 1.15
C ARG A 38 11.53 -1.09 0.21
N VAL A 39 11.24 -0.80 -1.07
CA VAL A 39 12.28 -0.39 -2.03
C VAL A 39 12.86 0.98 -1.66
N LEU A 40 12.01 1.94 -1.29
CA LEU A 40 12.47 3.26 -0.85
C LEU A 40 13.31 3.18 0.43
N SER A 41 12.88 2.38 1.42
CA SER A 41 13.69 2.15 2.64
C SER A 41 15.07 1.57 2.34
N LYS A 42 15.22 0.71 1.32
CA LYS A 42 16.54 0.22 0.88
C LYS A 42 17.47 1.37 0.51
N ILE A 43 16.96 2.38 -0.19
CA ILE A 43 17.75 3.52 -0.63
C ILE A 43 17.98 4.51 0.53
N GLU A 44 16.92 4.91 1.22
CA GLU A 44 16.96 5.98 2.22
C GLU A 44 17.65 5.55 3.51
N GLU A 45 17.27 4.38 4.06
CA GLU A 45 17.72 3.89 5.35
C GLU A 45 18.94 2.97 5.27
N GLU A 46 18.94 2.02 4.30
CA GLU A 46 20.01 1.02 4.17
C GLU A 46 21.14 1.47 3.22
N GLN A 47 21.06 2.67 2.67
CA GLN A 47 22.11 3.30 1.85
C GLN A 47 22.51 2.49 0.62
N PHE A 48 21.54 1.93 -0.09
CA PHE A 48 21.73 1.39 -1.43
C PHE A 48 21.69 2.52 -2.48
N ASP A 49 22.38 2.35 -3.58
CA ASP A 49 22.43 3.33 -4.68
C ASP A 49 21.26 3.17 -5.64
N SER A 50 20.78 1.95 -5.79
CA SER A 50 19.56 1.59 -6.50
C SER A 50 18.90 0.38 -5.86
N ALA A 51 17.63 0.13 -6.17
CA ALA A 51 16.94 -1.06 -5.70
C ALA A 51 15.84 -1.47 -6.68
N LEU A 52 15.51 -2.76 -6.68
CA LEU A 52 14.50 -3.35 -7.53
C LEU A 52 13.65 -4.38 -6.79
N THR A 53 12.51 -4.67 -7.38
CA THR A 53 11.66 -5.78 -6.95
C THR A 53 11.99 -7.06 -7.71
N VAL A 54 11.93 -8.18 -6.98
CA VAL A 54 12.18 -9.53 -7.51
C VAL A 54 11.18 -10.52 -6.92
N VAL A 55 11.05 -11.67 -7.57
CA VAL A 55 10.29 -12.81 -7.09
C VAL A 55 11.17 -14.04 -6.97
N GLU A 56 11.01 -14.81 -5.91
CA GLU A 56 11.69 -16.10 -5.79
C GLU A 56 11.04 -17.12 -6.72
N ASN A 57 11.87 -17.69 -7.60
CA ASN A 57 11.44 -18.73 -8.54
C ASN A 57 12.20 -20.04 -8.27
N LYS A 58 11.45 -21.09 -7.96
CA LYS A 58 11.99 -22.44 -7.70
C LYS A 58 11.89 -23.38 -8.91
N ARG A 59 11.81 -22.83 -10.13
CA ARG A 59 11.81 -23.62 -11.35
C ARG A 59 13.23 -23.96 -11.78
N PHE A 60 13.41 -25.17 -12.24
CA PHE A 60 14.66 -25.63 -12.84
C PHE A 60 14.75 -25.15 -14.28
N THR A 61 15.82 -24.44 -14.61
CA THR A 61 16.03 -23.83 -15.92
C THR A 61 17.14 -24.49 -16.71
N TRP A 62 16.99 -24.49 -18.02
CA TRP A 62 17.92 -25.08 -18.97
C TRP A 62 18.26 -24.06 -20.07
N THR A 63 19.49 -24.13 -20.59
CA THR A 63 19.82 -23.41 -21.81
C THR A 63 19.24 -24.14 -23.03
N LYS A 64 19.16 -23.43 -24.18
CA LYS A 64 18.71 -24.03 -25.45
C LYS A 64 19.64 -25.18 -25.93
N GLU A 65 20.90 -25.16 -25.48
CA GLU A 65 21.92 -26.18 -25.78
C GLU A 65 21.86 -27.38 -24.83
N GLY A 66 20.86 -27.48 -23.96
CA GLY A 66 20.65 -28.62 -23.08
C GLY A 66 21.53 -28.65 -21.83
N ARG A 67 21.96 -27.48 -21.33
CA ARG A 67 22.72 -27.39 -20.05
C ARG A 67 21.79 -26.90 -18.96
N SER A 68 21.83 -27.54 -17.78
CA SER A 68 21.14 -27.03 -16.60
C SER A 68 21.80 -25.74 -16.12
N VAL A 69 20.99 -24.73 -15.72
CA VAL A 69 21.48 -23.39 -15.34
C VAL A 69 21.61 -23.27 -13.82
N ASN A 70 20.59 -23.71 -13.09
CA ASN A 70 20.44 -23.35 -11.68
C ASN A 70 20.35 -24.56 -10.74
N TYR A 71 20.66 -25.76 -11.20
CA TYR A 71 20.72 -26.96 -10.37
C TYR A 71 21.62 -28.03 -10.99
N ASP A 72 22.08 -28.98 -10.18
CA ASP A 72 22.75 -30.18 -10.67
C ASP A 72 21.69 -31.22 -11.08
N TYR A 73 21.60 -31.53 -12.37
CA TYR A 73 20.62 -32.50 -12.89
C TYR A 73 20.91 -33.95 -12.50
N LEU A 74 22.16 -34.26 -12.13
CA LEU A 74 22.56 -35.59 -11.63
C LEU A 74 22.13 -35.78 -10.17
N HIS A 75 22.06 -34.70 -9.38
CA HIS A 75 21.65 -34.68 -7.98
C HIS A 75 20.49 -33.72 -7.78
N ARG A 76 19.39 -33.94 -8.54
CA ARG A 76 18.24 -33.05 -8.56
C ARG A 76 17.61 -32.93 -7.17
N PRO A 77 17.61 -31.74 -6.54
CA PRO A 77 16.96 -31.51 -5.26
C PRO A 77 15.42 -31.60 -5.38
N ARG A 78 14.74 -31.86 -4.29
CA ARG A 78 13.29 -31.65 -4.24
C ARG A 78 13.01 -30.17 -4.32
N ARG A 79 11.89 -29.78 -4.91
CA ARG A 79 11.49 -28.37 -5.04
C ARG A 79 11.42 -27.63 -3.71
N GLN A 80 11.04 -28.30 -2.63
CA GLN A 80 10.98 -27.74 -1.28
C GLN A 80 12.36 -27.53 -0.64
N ASP A 81 13.36 -28.31 -1.03
CA ASP A 81 14.72 -28.24 -0.50
C ASP A 81 15.63 -27.36 -1.35
N TYR A 82 15.10 -26.84 -2.47
CA TYR A 82 15.82 -25.97 -3.39
C TYR A 82 15.57 -24.50 -3.02
N GLU A 83 16.62 -23.73 -2.81
CA GLU A 83 16.53 -22.31 -2.45
C GLU A 83 15.88 -21.45 -3.53
N GLY A 84 15.99 -21.86 -4.80
CA GLY A 84 15.49 -21.12 -5.92
C GLY A 84 16.46 -20.03 -6.42
N MET A 85 15.97 -19.22 -7.34
CA MET A 85 16.66 -18.02 -7.82
C MET A 85 15.72 -16.83 -7.72
N LEU A 86 16.29 -15.65 -7.58
CA LEU A 86 15.53 -14.41 -7.66
C LEU A 86 15.43 -14.01 -9.13
N VAL A 87 14.20 -13.74 -9.55
CA VAL A 87 13.87 -13.30 -10.91
C VAL A 87 13.34 -11.88 -10.83
N GLU A 88 13.86 -11.00 -11.65
CA GLU A 88 13.37 -9.64 -11.82
C GLU A 88 11.95 -9.69 -12.41
N ASN A 89 11.01 -9.02 -11.75
CA ASN A 89 9.59 -9.03 -12.14
C ASN A 89 9.13 -7.72 -12.76
N GLY A 90 10.05 -6.84 -13.11
CA GLY A 90 9.74 -5.60 -13.82
C GLY A 90 8.93 -4.56 -13.04
N ALA A 91 8.38 -4.88 -11.87
CA ALA A 91 7.33 -4.08 -11.25
C ALA A 91 7.78 -2.70 -10.76
N PHE A 92 8.92 -2.63 -10.06
CA PHE A 92 9.38 -1.38 -9.49
C PHE A 92 10.89 -1.29 -9.36
N TYR A 93 11.42 -0.13 -9.75
CA TYR A 93 12.82 0.25 -9.64
C TYR A 93 12.94 1.62 -8.99
N ALA A 94 13.98 1.82 -8.20
CA ALA A 94 14.35 3.13 -7.70
C ALA A 94 15.86 3.30 -7.73
N VAL A 95 16.33 4.47 -8.11
CA VAL A 95 17.76 4.79 -8.23
C VAL A 95 18.01 6.21 -7.73
N ARG A 96 19.12 6.40 -6.98
CA ARG A 96 19.56 7.73 -6.57
C ARG A 96 19.95 8.58 -7.79
N LYS A 97 19.74 9.88 -7.69
CA LYS A 97 20.08 10.86 -8.72
C LYS A 97 21.55 10.71 -9.19
N GLU A 98 22.48 10.65 -8.26
CA GLU A 98 23.93 10.57 -8.57
C GLU A 98 24.25 9.34 -9.38
N THR A 99 23.72 8.19 -8.98
CA THR A 99 23.89 6.91 -9.68
C THR A 99 23.24 6.96 -11.05
N TYR A 100 22.03 7.52 -11.16
CA TYR A 100 21.35 7.67 -12.44
C TYR A 100 22.10 8.60 -13.39
N LEU A 101 22.68 9.69 -12.90
CA LEU A 101 23.50 10.61 -13.70
C LEU A 101 24.74 9.92 -14.25
N GLN A 102 25.36 9.04 -13.47
CA GLN A 102 26.56 8.31 -13.84
C GLN A 102 26.27 7.17 -14.82
N GLU A 103 25.31 6.32 -14.49
CA GLU A 103 25.06 5.05 -15.20
C GLU A 103 24.06 5.20 -16.37
N LYS A 104 23.19 6.24 -16.35
CA LYS A 104 22.09 6.44 -17.29
C LYS A 104 21.17 5.21 -17.38
N ASN A 105 21.01 4.51 -16.27
CA ASN A 105 20.28 3.26 -16.15
C ASN A 105 19.45 3.27 -14.85
N ARG A 106 18.36 2.48 -14.84
CA ARG A 106 17.50 2.27 -13.66
C ARG A 106 18.19 1.55 -12.50
N LEU A 107 19.31 0.89 -12.76
CA LEU A 107 20.12 0.18 -11.79
C LEU A 107 21.59 0.59 -11.91
N GLY A 108 22.27 0.69 -10.77
CA GLY A 108 23.70 0.99 -10.69
C GLY A 108 24.18 1.00 -9.25
N GLY A 109 25.49 1.08 -9.06
CA GLY A 109 26.12 1.10 -7.75
C GLY A 109 25.81 -0.14 -6.90
N LYS A 110 25.61 0.04 -5.60
CA LYS A 110 25.16 -1.00 -4.67
C LYS A 110 23.65 -1.22 -4.84
N ILE A 111 23.26 -2.40 -5.31
CA ILE A 111 21.88 -2.72 -5.68
C ILE A 111 21.17 -3.42 -4.52
N GLY A 112 20.07 -2.84 -4.03
CA GLY A 112 19.17 -3.42 -3.05
C GLY A 112 18.10 -4.28 -3.71
N ILE A 113 17.71 -5.38 -3.04
CA ILE A 113 16.71 -6.32 -3.55
C ILE A 113 15.54 -6.38 -2.60
N VAL A 114 14.31 -6.28 -3.14
CA VAL A 114 13.06 -6.43 -2.41
C VAL A 114 12.26 -7.58 -3.01
N LYS A 115 12.09 -8.64 -2.23
CA LYS A 115 11.33 -9.81 -2.64
C LYS A 115 9.83 -9.56 -2.50
N MET A 116 9.09 -9.73 -3.58
CA MET A 116 7.63 -9.69 -3.65
C MET A 116 7.01 -11.08 -3.53
N CYS A 117 5.69 -11.14 -3.43
CA CYS A 117 4.93 -12.40 -3.45
C CYS A 117 5.11 -13.15 -4.78
N GLU A 118 4.99 -14.48 -4.74
CA GLU A 118 5.20 -15.36 -5.91
C GLU A 118 4.25 -15.02 -7.08
N ASP A 119 3.02 -14.60 -6.79
CA ASP A 119 2.03 -14.20 -7.80
C ASP A 119 2.41 -12.90 -8.54
N SER A 120 3.32 -12.10 -8.01
CA SER A 120 3.84 -10.87 -8.65
C SER A 120 4.83 -11.15 -9.79
N LEU A 121 5.06 -12.40 -10.13
CA LEU A 121 5.83 -12.79 -11.31
C LEU A 121 5.01 -12.62 -12.60
N TYR A 122 3.69 -12.53 -12.49
CA TYR A 122 2.82 -12.34 -13.66
C TYR A 122 2.75 -10.87 -14.05
N GLU A 123 3.03 -10.59 -15.32
CA GLU A 123 2.94 -9.28 -15.96
C GLU A 123 1.89 -9.35 -17.07
N ILE A 124 1.37 -8.20 -17.51
CA ILE A 124 0.43 -8.10 -18.63
C ILE A 124 1.23 -7.79 -19.91
N ASP A 125 1.68 -8.82 -20.58
CA ASP A 125 2.38 -8.72 -21.87
C ASP A 125 1.49 -9.11 -23.03
N GLU A 126 0.58 -10.07 -22.81
CA GLU A 126 -0.36 -10.59 -23.80
C GLU A 126 -1.80 -10.44 -23.28
N PRO A 127 -2.81 -10.38 -24.18
CA PRO A 127 -4.22 -10.27 -23.78
C PRO A 127 -4.69 -11.37 -22.80
N SER A 128 -4.11 -12.58 -22.90
CA SER A 128 -4.42 -13.70 -22.01
C SER A 128 -3.97 -13.48 -20.56
N ASP A 129 -2.97 -12.64 -20.34
CA ASP A 129 -2.43 -12.39 -19.00
C ASP A 129 -3.41 -11.57 -18.18
N TRP A 130 -4.25 -10.78 -18.85
CA TRP A 130 -5.30 -10.00 -18.19
C TRP A 130 -6.22 -10.86 -17.32
N ASP A 131 -6.68 -11.99 -17.86
CA ASP A 131 -7.58 -12.89 -17.14
C ASP A 131 -6.91 -13.46 -15.87
N ILE A 132 -5.62 -13.81 -15.97
CA ILE A 132 -4.84 -14.31 -14.84
C ILE A 132 -4.69 -13.24 -13.76
N ILE A 133 -4.29 -12.05 -14.16
CA ILE A 133 -4.09 -10.91 -13.27
C ILE A 133 -5.42 -10.50 -12.59
N GLU A 134 -6.52 -10.48 -13.33
CA GLU A 134 -7.83 -10.16 -12.75
C GLU A 134 -8.23 -11.14 -11.64
N ILE A 135 -8.00 -12.46 -11.86
CA ILE A 135 -8.25 -13.48 -10.85
C ILE A 135 -7.35 -13.27 -9.61
N LEU A 136 -6.07 -12.97 -9.82
CA LEU A 136 -5.13 -12.74 -8.71
C LEU A 136 -5.52 -11.50 -7.89
N LEU A 137 -5.91 -10.40 -8.54
CA LEU A 137 -6.39 -9.19 -7.87
C LEU A 137 -7.69 -9.47 -7.07
N LYS A 138 -8.67 -10.14 -7.68
CA LYS A 138 -9.90 -10.55 -6.99
C LYS A 138 -9.60 -11.41 -5.75
N ASN A 139 -8.67 -12.35 -5.85
CA ASN A 139 -8.27 -13.18 -4.73
C ASN A 139 -7.59 -12.38 -3.61
N ARG A 140 -6.78 -11.37 -3.95
CA ARG A 140 -6.18 -10.45 -2.95
C ARG A 140 -7.26 -9.62 -2.25
N GLU A 141 -8.21 -9.07 -2.99
CA GLU A 141 -9.35 -8.35 -2.41
C GLU A 141 -10.19 -9.22 -1.46
N LEU A 142 -10.46 -10.47 -1.84
CA LEU A 142 -11.20 -11.40 -0.99
C LEU A 142 -10.44 -11.73 0.31
N LYS A 143 -9.12 -11.89 0.24
CA LYS A 143 -8.28 -12.06 1.45
C LYS A 143 -8.34 -10.83 2.35
N HIS A 144 -8.26 -9.63 1.78
CA HIS A 144 -8.39 -8.39 2.53
C HIS A 144 -9.79 -8.22 3.14
N LYS A 145 -10.85 -8.58 2.39
CA LYS A 145 -12.23 -8.55 2.92
C LYS A 145 -12.41 -9.56 4.06
N LYS A 146 -11.83 -10.75 3.96
CA LYS A 146 -11.90 -11.76 5.03
C LYS A 146 -11.22 -11.28 6.31
N ASN A 147 -10.08 -10.58 6.20
CA ASN A 147 -9.42 -9.97 7.36
C ASN A 147 -10.21 -8.78 7.94
N ARG A 148 -10.98 -8.05 7.09
CA ARG A 148 -11.88 -6.97 7.54
C ARG A 148 -13.17 -7.49 8.19
N SER A 149 -13.60 -8.73 7.88
CA SER A 149 -14.81 -9.31 8.49
C SER A 149 -14.67 -9.60 10.00
N GLU A 150 -13.48 -9.44 10.57
CA GLU A 150 -13.24 -9.48 12.01
C GLU A 150 -13.47 -8.14 12.70
N ILE A 151 -13.48 -7.02 11.96
CA ILE A 151 -13.75 -5.69 12.50
C ILE A 151 -15.26 -5.54 12.62
N LYS A 152 -15.77 -5.49 13.86
CA LYS A 152 -17.18 -5.28 14.16
C LYS A 152 -17.51 -3.84 14.50
N TYR A 153 -16.56 -3.13 15.08
CA TYR A 153 -16.73 -1.77 15.58
C TYR A 153 -15.62 -0.86 15.09
N LEU A 154 -15.98 0.34 14.67
CA LEU A 154 -15.06 1.44 14.42
C LEU A 154 -15.40 2.59 15.37
N VAL A 155 -14.46 2.93 16.24
CA VAL A 155 -14.62 4.05 17.17
C VAL A 155 -13.93 5.28 16.61
N LEU A 156 -14.62 6.39 16.50
CA LEU A 156 -14.15 7.64 15.92
C LEU A 156 -14.28 8.79 16.91
N ASP A 157 -13.29 9.64 17.00
CA ASP A 157 -13.39 10.97 17.61
C ASP A 157 -14.04 11.94 16.62
N VAL A 158 -14.37 13.13 17.05
CA VAL A 158 -15.02 14.16 16.23
C VAL A 158 -14.03 15.23 15.78
N ASP A 159 -13.31 15.85 16.71
CA ASP A 159 -12.48 17.00 16.39
C ASP A 159 -11.13 16.58 15.76
N GLY A 160 -10.91 17.06 14.53
CA GLY A 160 -9.77 16.62 13.71
C GLY A 160 -9.98 15.31 12.96
N VAL A 161 -11.11 14.59 13.17
CA VAL A 161 -11.51 13.35 12.46
C VAL A 161 -12.67 13.63 11.52
N PHE A 162 -13.84 14.03 12.08
CA PHE A 162 -15.00 14.46 11.29
C PHE A 162 -14.96 15.94 10.91
N THR A 163 -14.12 16.71 11.60
CA THR A 163 -13.91 18.14 11.35
C THR A 163 -12.43 18.41 11.02
N GLU A 164 -12.16 19.56 10.43
CA GLU A 164 -10.80 20.03 10.20
C GLU A 164 -10.14 20.63 11.47
N GLY A 165 -10.70 20.40 12.64
CA GLY A 165 -10.22 21.01 13.89
C GLY A 165 -10.47 22.52 13.99
N LYS A 166 -11.37 23.07 13.13
CA LYS A 166 -11.77 24.48 13.16
C LYS A 166 -13.18 24.61 13.70
N VAL A 167 -13.35 25.53 14.63
CA VAL A 167 -14.66 25.89 15.20
C VAL A 167 -14.84 27.40 15.15
N ALA A 168 -15.99 27.87 14.73
CA ALA A 168 -16.38 29.28 14.84
C ALA A 168 -17.15 29.49 16.15
N VAL A 169 -16.71 30.42 16.98
CA VAL A 169 -17.24 30.69 18.30
C VAL A 169 -17.77 32.11 18.38
N THR A 170 -18.93 32.31 18.99
CA THR A 170 -19.48 33.61 19.37
C THR A 170 -19.48 33.73 20.90
N LYS A 171 -19.90 34.91 21.41
CA LYS A 171 -20.05 35.10 22.86
C LYS A 171 -21.13 34.20 23.48
N GLU A 172 -22.05 33.63 22.68
CA GLU A 172 -23.08 32.66 23.10
C GLU A 172 -22.58 31.23 23.05
N GLY A 173 -21.36 30.95 22.53
CA GLY A 173 -20.77 29.61 22.41
C GLY A 173 -20.40 29.21 20.99
N GLU A 174 -20.35 27.93 20.72
CA GLU A 174 -20.07 27.41 19.37
C GLU A 174 -21.15 27.84 18.37
N PHE A 175 -20.72 28.46 17.27
CA PHE A 175 -21.60 28.90 16.20
C PHE A 175 -21.68 27.88 15.06
N SER A 176 -20.55 27.33 14.63
CA SER A 176 -20.53 26.33 13.57
C SER A 176 -19.29 25.43 13.60
N LYS A 177 -19.47 24.20 13.13
CA LYS A 177 -18.40 23.25 12.76
C LYS A 177 -18.66 22.80 11.31
N THR A 178 -17.59 22.59 10.56
CA THR A 178 -17.66 22.10 9.16
C THR A 178 -17.41 20.61 9.12
N PHE A 179 -18.31 19.88 8.46
CA PHE A 179 -18.23 18.42 8.31
C PHE A 179 -18.10 18.06 6.83
N SER A 180 -17.31 17.04 6.53
CA SER A 180 -17.20 16.51 5.18
C SER A 180 -18.43 15.67 4.81
N LEU A 181 -18.89 15.81 3.55
CA LEU A 181 -19.92 14.92 3.01
C LEU A 181 -19.35 13.52 2.68
N ARG A 182 -18.05 13.43 2.40
CA ARG A 182 -17.37 12.17 2.10
C ARG A 182 -17.37 11.23 3.29
N ASP A 183 -17.23 11.76 4.52
CA ASP A 183 -17.28 10.95 5.75
C ASP A 183 -18.64 10.30 5.93
N GLY A 184 -19.72 11.03 5.60
CA GLY A 184 -21.07 10.49 5.59
C GLY A 184 -21.20 9.28 4.64
N MET A 185 -20.62 9.38 3.44
CA MET A 185 -20.60 8.27 2.50
C MET A 185 -19.77 7.09 3.03
N GLY A 186 -18.61 7.37 3.66
CA GLY A 186 -17.76 6.35 4.30
C GLY A 186 -18.53 5.56 5.36
N ILE A 187 -19.32 6.22 6.21
CA ILE A 187 -20.17 5.58 7.21
C ILE A 187 -21.22 4.67 6.57
N GLU A 188 -21.87 5.09 5.49
CA GLU A 188 -22.83 4.24 4.78
C GLU A 188 -22.17 2.98 4.20
N LEU A 189 -20.95 3.10 3.65
CA LEU A 189 -20.18 1.95 3.16
C LEU A 189 -19.82 0.98 4.30
N LEU A 190 -19.39 1.49 5.45
CA LEU A 190 -19.11 0.67 6.64
C LEU A 190 -20.36 -0.08 7.12
N ARG A 191 -21.52 0.58 7.12
CA ARG A 191 -22.80 -0.05 7.47
C ARG A 191 -23.16 -1.18 6.53
N LEU A 192 -22.93 -1.05 5.22
CA LEU A 192 -23.12 -2.12 4.25
C LEU A 192 -22.22 -3.33 4.53
N GLU A 193 -21.01 -3.08 5.03
CA GLU A 193 -20.06 -4.13 5.45
C GLU A 193 -20.32 -4.63 6.89
N LYS A 194 -21.42 -4.21 7.52
CA LYS A 194 -21.83 -4.59 8.89
C LYS A 194 -20.82 -4.19 9.97
N VAL A 195 -20.10 -3.10 9.76
CA VAL A 195 -19.25 -2.49 10.77
C VAL A 195 -20.07 -1.41 11.50
N GLU A 196 -20.22 -1.56 12.80
CA GLU A 196 -20.86 -0.56 13.67
C GLU A 196 -19.91 0.62 13.89
N VAL A 197 -20.42 1.83 13.70
CA VAL A 197 -19.63 3.06 13.94
C VAL A 197 -20.05 3.65 15.28
N ILE A 198 -19.08 3.82 16.16
CA ILE A 198 -19.23 4.44 17.49
C ILE A 198 -18.52 5.79 17.43
N VAL A 199 -19.19 6.84 17.86
CA VAL A 199 -18.59 8.18 17.98
C VAL A 199 -18.41 8.52 19.45
N MET A 200 -17.19 8.92 19.82
CA MET A 200 -16.83 9.35 21.17
C MET A 200 -16.06 10.67 21.09
N THR A 201 -16.49 11.67 21.83
CA THR A 201 -15.82 12.97 21.90
C THR A 201 -15.85 13.55 23.29
N SER A 202 -14.84 14.31 23.66
CA SER A 202 -14.76 15.02 24.94
C SER A 202 -15.68 16.24 25.01
N GLU A 203 -16.13 16.73 23.85
CA GLU A 203 -17.03 17.88 23.80
C GLU A 203 -18.50 17.48 23.82
N ASN A 204 -19.31 18.30 24.52
CA ASN A 204 -20.77 18.17 24.52
C ASN A 204 -21.38 19.24 23.61
N SER A 205 -21.23 19.06 22.30
CA SER A 205 -21.65 20.02 21.27
C SER A 205 -22.99 19.63 20.66
N PRO A 206 -24.00 20.51 20.72
CA PRO A 206 -25.29 20.30 20.04
C PRO A 206 -25.16 20.19 18.52
N ILE A 207 -24.15 20.84 17.94
CA ILE A 207 -23.85 20.81 16.50
C ILE A 207 -23.41 19.41 16.11
N VAL A 208 -22.54 18.80 16.93
CA VAL A 208 -22.10 17.41 16.75
C VAL A 208 -23.27 16.46 16.89
N ALA A 209 -24.07 16.58 17.97
CA ALA A 209 -25.26 15.75 18.18
C ALA A 209 -26.18 15.75 16.95
N LYS A 210 -26.47 16.92 16.39
CA LYS A 210 -27.35 17.07 15.22
C LYS A 210 -26.72 16.45 13.94
N ARG A 211 -25.43 16.52 13.80
CA ARG A 211 -24.73 15.87 12.67
C ARG A 211 -24.81 14.35 12.79
N MET A 212 -24.55 13.78 13.97
CA MET A 212 -24.59 12.33 14.20
C MET A 212 -25.99 11.77 14.04
N GLU A 213 -27.03 12.50 14.51
CA GLU A 213 -28.44 12.17 14.25
C GLU A 213 -28.75 12.08 12.74
N LYS A 214 -28.27 13.06 11.95
CA LYS A 214 -28.44 13.05 10.49
C LYS A 214 -27.73 11.87 9.83
N LEU A 215 -26.59 11.42 10.37
CA LEU A 215 -25.85 10.24 9.90
C LEU A 215 -26.47 8.92 10.41
N LYS A 216 -27.52 8.99 11.24
CA LYS A 216 -28.22 7.84 11.83
C LYS A 216 -27.27 6.90 12.57
N LEU A 217 -26.38 7.46 13.40
CA LEU A 217 -25.48 6.70 14.25
C LEU A 217 -26.17 6.35 15.56
N ASP A 218 -26.17 5.06 15.92
CA ASP A 218 -26.83 4.54 17.11
C ASP A 218 -25.99 4.74 18.38
N TYR A 219 -24.67 4.77 18.21
CA TYR A 219 -23.72 4.87 19.33
C TYR A 219 -22.95 6.19 19.28
N VAL A 220 -23.44 7.18 20.03
CA VAL A 220 -22.84 8.52 20.10
C VAL A 220 -22.67 8.92 21.55
N PHE A 221 -21.42 9.09 21.98
CA PHE A 221 -21.03 9.47 23.33
C PHE A 221 -20.39 10.85 23.33
N LEU A 222 -21.12 11.85 23.81
CA LEU A 222 -20.64 13.23 23.94
C LEU A 222 -20.18 13.50 25.37
N GLY A 223 -19.20 14.40 25.55
CA GLY A 223 -18.73 14.82 26.87
C GLY A 223 -17.91 13.77 27.62
N VAL A 224 -17.32 12.81 26.93
CA VAL A 224 -16.49 11.76 27.53
C VAL A 224 -15.15 12.39 27.95
N LYS A 225 -14.95 12.55 29.26
CA LYS A 225 -13.77 13.23 29.79
C LYS A 225 -12.47 12.43 29.70
N ASP A 226 -12.56 11.12 29.66
CA ASP A 226 -11.41 10.23 29.59
C ASP A 226 -11.55 9.29 28.38
N LEU A 227 -10.93 9.68 27.27
CA LEU A 227 -10.91 8.88 26.05
C LEU A 227 -9.89 7.72 26.16
N SER A 228 -9.05 7.67 27.20
CA SER A 228 -8.11 6.57 27.41
C SER A 228 -8.79 5.25 27.77
N LEU A 229 -10.04 5.30 28.19
CA LEU A 229 -10.88 4.12 28.45
C LEU A 229 -11.11 3.25 27.20
N ILE A 230 -10.86 3.76 25.99
CA ILE A 230 -10.90 2.99 24.74
C ILE A 230 -9.90 1.83 24.73
N HIS A 231 -8.84 1.91 25.55
CA HIS A 231 -7.81 0.88 25.67
C HIS A 231 -8.11 -0.23 26.68
N ILE A 232 -9.24 -0.18 27.41
CA ILE A 232 -9.51 -1.08 28.56
C ILE A 232 -10.50 -2.21 28.20
N SER A 233 -11.03 -2.28 27.01
CA SER A 233 -11.92 -3.39 26.64
C SER A 233 -11.20 -4.52 25.92
N GLU A 234 -10.29 -5.25 26.63
CA GLU A 234 -10.17 -6.66 26.33
C GLU A 234 -11.43 -7.38 26.81
N PRO A 235 -12.12 -8.14 25.96
CA PRO A 235 -13.25 -8.94 26.40
C PRO A 235 -12.71 -9.99 27.37
N THR A 236 -12.90 -9.80 28.65
CA THR A 236 -12.79 -10.89 29.63
C THR A 236 -13.75 -11.98 29.16
N ARG A 237 -13.21 -13.16 28.93
CA ARG A 237 -13.87 -14.41 28.57
C ARG A 237 -15.00 -14.79 29.52
#